data_c0b3cd8c5baeb7b482dae7dff946693b
#
_entry.id   c0b3cd8c5baeb7b482dae7dff946693b
#
_cell.length_a   1.000
_cell.length_b   1.000
_cell.length_c   1.000
_cell.angle_alpha   90.00
_cell.angle_beta   90.00
_cell.angle_gamma   90.00
#
_symmetry.space_group_name_H-M   'P 1'
#
loop_
_entity.id
_entity.type
_entity.pdbx_description
1 polymer ?
#
loop_
_entity_poly.entity_id
_entity_poly.type
_entity_poly.pdbx_seq_one_letter_code
_entity_poly.pdbx_strand_id
1 'polypeptide(L)'
;MRILTHLAAALAATLALVGCDQQRISELEEGLSTEAEVRDRFGVPDHVWDEGGGARTLEYNRQPAGQRNYMITIGPDGTMSALRQVLTPQNFARITPGMDLGEVRRRLGRPAKVTPYALSGETHHDWRFLEPPQERKMFTVISTDGRTVARTQVGPDMDAPEHGGR
;
A
#
# COMPACT_ATOMS: atom_id res chain seq x y z
N MET A 1 0.98 39.90 -15.67
CA MET A 1 1.64 39.57 -14.39
C MET A 1 0.74 38.85 -13.38
N ARG A 2 -0.56 39.03 -13.30
CA ARG A 2 -1.46 38.39 -12.32
C ARG A 2 -1.67 36.88 -12.56
N ILE A 3 -1.60 36.37 -13.78
CA ILE A 3 -1.82 34.94 -14.11
C ILE A 3 -0.63 34.07 -13.70
N LEU A 4 0.60 34.57 -13.80
CA LEU A 4 1.80 33.85 -13.39
C LEU A 4 1.89 33.65 -11.87
N THR A 5 1.38 34.58 -11.08
CA THR A 5 1.36 34.48 -9.61
C THR A 5 0.35 33.42 -9.10
N HIS A 6 -0.77 33.22 -9.81
CA HIS A 6 -1.74 32.20 -9.42
C HIS A 6 -1.29 30.78 -9.78
N LEU A 7 -0.54 30.60 -10.87
CA LEU A 7 0.06 29.32 -11.27
C LEU A 7 1.17 28.88 -10.29
N ALA A 8 2.00 29.81 -9.84
CA ALA A 8 3.05 29.51 -8.85
C ALA A 8 2.48 29.15 -7.46
N ALA A 9 1.39 29.79 -7.03
CA ALA A 9 0.72 29.48 -5.78
C ALA A 9 0.02 28.11 -5.80
N ALA A 10 -0.58 27.71 -6.93
CA ALA A 10 -1.21 26.41 -7.08
C ALA A 10 -0.17 25.28 -7.09
N LEU A 11 0.99 25.48 -7.69
CA LEU A 11 2.08 24.48 -7.72
C LEU A 11 2.73 24.30 -6.35
N ALA A 12 2.86 25.37 -5.56
CA ALA A 12 3.39 25.31 -4.21
C ALA A 12 2.45 24.57 -3.24
N ALA A 13 1.11 24.71 -3.41
CA ALA A 13 0.12 24.03 -2.59
C ALA A 13 0.11 22.50 -2.81
N THR A 14 0.38 22.02 -4.02
CA THR A 14 0.44 20.57 -4.31
C THR A 14 1.68 19.88 -3.78
N LEU A 15 2.82 20.59 -3.68
CA LEU A 15 4.06 20.06 -3.10
C LEU A 15 3.99 19.94 -1.57
N ALA A 16 3.21 20.77 -0.89
CA ALA A 16 3.06 20.74 0.56
C ALA A 16 2.28 19.51 1.07
N LEU A 17 1.41 18.91 0.25
CA LEU A 17 0.56 17.78 0.68
C LEU A 17 1.31 16.45 0.77
N VAL A 18 2.38 16.25 0.00
CA VAL A 18 3.14 14.97 -0.01
C VAL A 18 4.15 14.89 1.15
N GLY A 19 4.68 16.02 1.61
CA GLY A 19 5.63 16.07 2.74
C GLY A 19 4.97 15.89 4.11
N CYS A 20 3.71 16.32 4.27
CA CYS A 20 3.00 16.27 5.53
C CYS A 20 2.61 14.86 5.98
N ASP A 21 2.35 13.93 5.05
CA ASP A 21 1.88 12.58 5.38
C ASP A 21 3.01 11.75 6.04
N GLN A 22 4.23 11.84 5.51
CA GLN A 22 5.39 11.12 6.06
C GLN A 22 5.80 11.62 7.46
N GLN A 23 5.73 12.93 7.68
CA GLN A 23 6.05 13.53 8.98
C GLN A 23 5.00 13.18 10.04
N ARG A 24 3.72 13.18 9.68
CA ARG A 24 2.62 12.75 10.57
C ARG A 24 2.73 11.31 11.00
N ILE A 25 3.12 10.42 10.10
CA ILE A 25 3.31 8.99 10.37
C ILE A 25 4.51 8.77 11.33
N SER A 26 5.59 9.55 11.19
CA SER A 26 6.78 9.44 12.05
C SER A 26 6.56 9.88 13.49
N GLU A 27 5.44 10.55 13.78
CA GLU A 27 5.05 10.94 15.15
C GLU A 27 4.32 9.82 15.92
N LEU A 28 3.96 8.72 15.24
CA LEU A 28 3.33 7.57 15.88
C LEU A 28 4.38 6.63 16.45
N GLU A 29 4.20 6.22 17.70
CA GLU A 29 5.11 5.34 18.44
C GLU A 29 4.42 4.04 18.84
N GLU A 30 5.04 2.89 18.48
CA GLU A 30 4.56 1.57 18.87
C GLU A 30 4.57 1.43 20.41
N GLY A 31 3.49 0.92 20.97
CA GLY A 31 3.30 0.78 22.40
C GLY A 31 2.81 2.04 23.15
N LEU A 32 2.72 3.18 22.46
CA LEU A 32 2.28 4.45 23.05
C LEU A 32 1.07 5.04 22.33
N SER A 33 1.14 5.16 21.01
CA SER A 33 0.06 5.78 20.23
C SER A 33 -1.23 4.96 20.28
N THR A 34 -2.34 5.65 20.43
CA THR A 34 -3.68 5.06 20.49
C THR A 34 -4.27 4.84 19.09
N GLU A 35 -5.29 3.99 18.96
CA GLU A 35 -6.05 3.86 17.71
C GLU A 35 -6.64 5.20 17.24
N ALA A 36 -7.08 6.06 18.15
CA ALA A 36 -7.62 7.36 17.81
C ALA A 36 -6.57 8.24 17.10
N GLU A 37 -5.33 8.26 17.60
CA GLU A 37 -4.23 8.97 16.96
C GLU A 37 -3.85 8.37 15.60
N VAL A 38 -3.87 7.04 15.47
CA VAL A 38 -3.68 6.36 14.18
C VAL A 38 -4.74 6.81 13.18
N ARG A 39 -6.02 6.83 13.58
CA ARG A 39 -7.12 7.26 12.70
C ARG A 39 -7.06 8.76 12.37
N ASP A 40 -6.58 9.59 13.27
CA ASP A 40 -6.36 11.02 13.00
C ASP A 40 -5.30 11.24 11.91
N ARG A 41 -4.23 10.41 11.90
CA ARG A 41 -3.13 10.50 10.94
C ARG A 41 -3.43 9.82 9.59
N PHE A 42 -4.03 8.65 9.62
CA PHE A 42 -4.25 7.80 8.44
C PHE A 42 -5.67 7.92 7.84
N GLY A 43 -6.63 8.43 8.64
CA GLY A 43 -8.04 8.47 8.27
C GLY A 43 -8.79 7.18 8.61
N VAL A 44 -9.89 6.94 7.88
CA VAL A 44 -10.68 5.71 8.01
C VAL A 44 -9.92 4.56 7.33
N PRO A 45 -9.72 3.40 8.00
CA PRO A 45 -9.10 2.25 7.38
C PRO A 45 -9.99 1.67 6.26
N ASP A 46 -9.37 1.15 5.20
CA ASP A 46 -10.07 0.44 4.12
C ASP A 46 -10.69 -0.87 4.60
N HIS A 47 -10.04 -1.52 5.57
CA HIS A 47 -10.51 -2.75 6.20
C HIS A 47 -10.00 -2.87 7.63
N VAL A 48 -10.73 -3.61 8.45
CA VAL A 48 -10.33 -3.96 9.82
C VAL A 48 -10.34 -5.48 9.94
N TRP A 49 -9.17 -6.05 10.20
CA TRP A 49 -8.99 -7.48 10.41
C TRP A 49 -9.05 -7.78 11.90
N ASP A 50 -9.91 -8.70 12.30
CA ASP A 50 -9.92 -9.24 13.67
C ASP A 50 -8.75 -10.21 13.85
N GLU A 51 -7.89 -9.95 14.82
CA GLU A 51 -6.74 -10.79 15.17
C GLU A 51 -7.03 -11.71 16.39
N GLY A 52 -8.26 -11.62 16.93
CA GLY A 52 -8.64 -12.31 18.14
C GLY A 52 -8.14 -11.64 19.42
N GLY A 53 -8.72 -12.04 20.56
CA GLY A 53 -8.32 -11.50 21.87
C GLY A 53 -8.53 -10.00 22.05
N GLY A 54 -9.34 -9.34 21.19
CA GLY A 54 -9.56 -7.90 21.18
C GLY A 54 -8.54 -7.10 20.37
N ALA A 55 -7.52 -7.77 19.83
CA ALA A 55 -6.58 -7.13 18.91
C ALA A 55 -7.16 -7.07 17.49
N ARG A 56 -6.76 -6.05 16.71
CA ARG A 56 -7.20 -5.86 15.33
C ARG A 56 -6.11 -5.21 14.49
N THR A 57 -6.11 -5.49 13.19
CA THR A 57 -5.23 -4.84 12.23
C THR A 57 -6.03 -3.93 11.30
N LEU A 58 -5.63 -2.67 11.24
CA LEU A 58 -6.21 -1.64 10.37
C LEU A 58 -5.44 -1.64 9.05
N GLU A 59 -6.15 -1.85 7.94
CA GLU A 59 -5.60 -1.83 6.58
C GLU A 59 -5.77 -0.43 5.97
N TYR A 60 -4.67 0.16 5.50
CA TYR A 60 -4.66 1.43 4.78
C TYR A 60 -3.97 1.27 3.43
N ASN A 61 -4.74 1.27 2.37
CA ASN A 61 -4.22 1.17 1.01
C ASN A 61 -4.00 2.55 0.42
N ARG A 62 -2.83 2.75 -0.18
CA ARG A 62 -2.52 3.94 -0.99
C ARG A 62 -2.55 3.63 -2.49
N GLN A 63 -2.89 2.41 -2.87
CA GLN A 63 -3.09 1.98 -4.24
C GLN A 63 -4.40 2.54 -4.83
N PRO A 64 -4.49 2.81 -6.13
CA PRO A 64 -3.45 2.68 -7.16
C PRO A 64 -2.55 3.92 -7.27
N ALA A 65 -2.88 5.03 -6.62
CA ALA A 65 -2.16 6.31 -6.76
C ALA A 65 -0.78 6.29 -6.07
N GLY A 66 -0.66 5.58 -4.95
CA GLY A 66 0.58 5.46 -4.18
C GLY A 66 1.28 4.12 -4.38
N GLN A 67 2.46 3.98 -3.78
CA GLN A 67 3.30 2.79 -3.83
C GLN A 67 3.50 2.15 -2.45
N ARG A 68 2.59 2.41 -1.52
CA ARG A 68 2.66 1.91 -0.13
C ARG A 68 1.29 1.44 0.33
N ASN A 69 1.27 0.35 1.09
CA ASN A 69 0.14 -0.05 1.90
C ASN A 69 0.62 -0.22 3.34
N TYR A 70 -0.24 0.09 4.29
CA TYR A 70 0.09 -0.01 5.71
C TYR A 70 -0.85 -0.98 6.40
N MET A 71 -0.29 -1.83 7.23
CA MET A 71 -0.99 -2.67 8.20
C MET A 71 -0.60 -2.17 9.59
N ILE A 72 -1.59 -1.70 10.35
CA ILE A 72 -1.38 -1.13 11.68
C ILE A 72 -2.15 -1.96 12.69
N THR A 73 -1.42 -2.63 13.57
CA THR A 73 -2.02 -3.49 14.59
C THR A 73 -2.30 -2.70 15.87
N ILE A 74 -3.52 -2.81 16.34
CA ILE A 74 -3.98 -2.25 17.61
C ILE A 74 -4.17 -3.40 18.59
N GLY A 75 -3.54 -3.29 19.74
CA GLY A 75 -3.66 -4.26 20.83
C GLY A 75 -5.04 -4.20 21.50
N PRO A 76 -5.33 -5.18 22.40
CA PRO A 76 -6.59 -5.22 23.13
C PRO A 76 -6.78 -4.04 24.09
N ASP A 77 -5.69 -3.38 24.48
CA ASP A 77 -5.67 -2.15 25.28
C ASP A 77 -5.97 -0.88 24.48
N GLY A 78 -6.13 -0.99 23.16
CA GLY A 78 -6.38 0.15 22.25
C GLY A 78 -5.13 0.90 21.82
N THR A 79 -3.92 0.41 22.16
CA THR A 79 -2.66 1.01 21.71
C THR A 79 -2.14 0.36 20.43
N MET A 80 -1.41 1.13 19.63
CA MET A 80 -0.75 0.65 18.42
C MET A 80 0.45 -0.23 18.79
N SER A 81 0.37 -1.52 18.52
CA SER A 81 1.46 -2.47 18.78
C SER A 81 2.42 -2.62 17.60
N ALA A 82 1.97 -2.32 16.37
CA ALA A 82 2.81 -2.38 15.18
C ALA A 82 2.30 -1.45 14.08
N LEU A 83 3.24 -0.76 13.38
CA LEU A 83 3.00 -0.03 12.14
C LEU A 83 3.92 -0.57 11.06
N ARG A 84 3.37 -1.17 10.01
CA ARG A 84 4.16 -1.83 8.95
C ARG A 84 3.74 -1.34 7.57
N GLN A 85 4.69 -0.80 6.81
CA GLN A 85 4.58 -0.67 5.37
C GLN A 85 4.85 -2.05 4.77
N VAL A 86 3.87 -2.60 4.03
CA VAL A 86 3.88 -4.03 3.67
C VAL A 86 4.34 -4.32 2.24
N LEU A 87 4.42 -3.32 1.35
CA LEU A 87 4.89 -3.50 -0.03
C LEU A 87 6.41 -3.43 -0.10
N THR A 88 7.07 -4.49 0.35
CA THR A 88 8.53 -4.62 0.42
C THR A 88 9.00 -5.92 -0.22
N PRO A 89 10.23 -5.96 -0.77
CA PRO A 89 10.80 -7.19 -1.31
C PRO A 89 10.80 -8.36 -0.31
N GLN A 90 11.02 -8.08 0.97
CA GLN A 90 11.00 -9.09 2.04
C GLN A 90 9.61 -9.72 2.23
N ASN A 91 8.56 -8.93 2.13
CA ASN A 91 7.19 -9.44 2.23
C ASN A 91 6.78 -10.18 0.95
N PHE A 92 7.19 -9.68 -0.22
CA PHE A 92 6.94 -10.35 -1.50
C PHE A 92 7.57 -11.75 -1.57
N ALA A 93 8.79 -11.91 -1.04
CA ALA A 93 9.47 -13.20 -0.96
C ALA A 93 8.71 -14.26 -0.12
N ARG A 94 7.76 -13.83 0.72
CA ARG A 94 6.93 -14.73 1.53
C ARG A 94 5.64 -15.15 0.82
N ILE A 95 5.37 -14.61 -0.37
CA ILE A 95 4.22 -15.01 -1.18
C ILE A 95 4.65 -16.16 -2.06
N THR A 96 4.13 -17.35 -1.78
CA THR A 96 4.55 -18.59 -2.41
C THR A 96 3.42 -19.26 -3.20
N PRO A 97 3.73 -20.07 -4.23
CA PRO A 97 2.71 -20.86 -4.91
C PRO A 97 1.89 -21.69 -3.94
N GLY A 98 0.58 -21.78 -4.19
CA GLY A 98 -0.40 -22.46 -3.33
C GLY A 98 -0.99 -21.61 -2.19
N MET A 99 -0.41 -20.44 -1.88
CA MET A 99 -0.98 -19.52 -0.90
C MET A 99 -2.36 -19.02 -1.36
N ASP A 100 -3.32 -18.93 -0.44
CA ASP A 100 -4.65 -18.38 -0.70
C ASP A 100 -4.59 -16.87 -1.01
N LEU A 101 -5.35 -16.40 -2.00
CA LEU A 101 -5.36 -14.98 -2.39
C LEU A 101 -5.91 -14.07 -1.28
N GLY A 102 -6.78 -14.57 -0.42
CA GLY A 102 -7.24 -13.85 0.77
C GLY A 102 -6.10 -13.65 1.76
N GLU A 103 -5.23 -14.66 1.94
CA GLU A 103 -4.02 -14.53 2.75
C GLU A 103 -3.02 -13.54 2.12
N VAL A 104 -2.83 -13.55 0.79
CA VAL A 104 -2.03 -12.55 0.10
C VAL A 104 -2.55 -11.14 0.39
N ARG A 105 -3.87 -10.93 0.27
CA ARG A 105 -4.49 -9.64 0.59
C ARG A 105 -4.28 -9.23 2.05
N ARG A 106 -4.42 -10.19 2.98
CA ARG A 106 -4.18 -9.92 4.41
C ARG A 106 -2.74 -9.47 4.69
N ARG A 107 -1.77 -9.94 3.89
CA ARG A 107 -0.35 -9.57 4.00
C ARG A 107 0.02 -8.28 3.30
N LEU A 108 -0.54 -8.02 2.12
CA LEU A 108 -0.12 -6.92 1.23
C LEU A 108 -1.16 -5.79 1.12
N GLY A 109 -2.37 -6.01 1.59
CA GLY A 109 -3.51 -5.12 1.35
C GLY A 109 -4.08 -5.29 -0.05
N ARG A 110 -5.03 -4.41 -0.41
CA ARG A 110 -5.68 -4.43 -1.71
C ARG A 110 -4.68 -4.12 -2.83
N PRO A 111 -4.71 -4.88 -3.97
CA PRO A 111 -3.90 -4.58 -5.13
C PRO A 111 -4.33 -3.27 -5.81
N ALA A 112 -3.41 -2.67 -6.57
CA ALA A 112 -3.70 -1.51 -7.41
C ALA A 112 -4.67 -1.87 -8.55
N LYS A 113 -4.49 -3.09 -9.10
CA LYS A 113 -5.24 -3.57 -10.25
C LYS A 113 -5.41 -5.09 -10.18
N VAL A 114 -6.55 -5.56 -10.67
CA VAL A 114 -6.81 -6.98 -10.92
C VAL A 114 -7.22 -7.12 -12.37
N THR A 115 -6.48 -7.90 -13.16
CA THR A 115 -6.70 -8.05 -14.60
C THR A 115 -6.85 -9.51 -14.98
N PRO A 116 -8.05 -9.94 -15.44
CA PRO A 116 -8.22 -11.26 -16.01
C PRO A 116 -7.71 -11.30 -17.46
N TYR A 117 -6.99 -12.36 -17.80
CA TYR A 117 -6.49 -12.66 -19.15
C TYR A 117 -7.18 -13.91 -19.70
N ALA A 118 -8.26 -13.71 -20.44
CA ALA A 118 -9.14 -14.80 -20.89
C ALA A 118 -8.40 -15.86 -21.76
N LEU A 119 -7.41 -15.45 -22.56
CA LEU A 119 -6.68 -16.37 -23.44
C LEU A 119 -5.74 -17.31 -22.68
N SER A 120 -5.12 -16.86 -21.61
CA SER A 120 -4.22 -17.68 -20.77
C SER A 120 -4.95 -18.32 -19.59
N GLY A 121 -6.18 -17.89 -19.28
CA GLY A 121 -6.92 -18.29 -18.09
C GLY A 121 -6.31 -17.75 -16.78
N GLU A 122 -5.46 -16.75 -16.88
CA GLU A 122 -4.77 -16.17 -15.72
C GLU A 122 -5.49 -14.92 -15.21
N THR A 123 -5.39 -14.68 -13.92
CA THR A 123 -5.74 -13.40 -13.29
C THR A 123 -4.53 -12.83 -12.61
N HIS A 124 -4.16 -11.61 -12.98
CA HIS A 124 -3.04 -10.88 -12.41
C HIS A 124 -3.52 -9.91 -11.35
N HIS A 125 -2.91 -9.95 -10.16
CA HIS A 125 -3.13 -9.03 -9.06
C HIS A 125 -1.85 -8.22 -8.87
N ASP A 126 -1.92 -6.92 -9.11
CA ASP A 126 -0.77 -6.04 -9.24
C ASP A 126 -0.67 -5.07 -8.07
N TRP A 127 0.50 -4.96 -7.43
CA TRP A 127 0.84 -3.97 -6.43
C TRP A 127 1.99 -3.11 -6.91
N ARG A 128 1.80 -1.80 -6.93
CA ARG A 128 2.84 -0.81 -7.18
C ARG A 128 3.69 -0.64 -5.93
N PHE A 129 5.00 -0.62 -6.08
CA PHE A 129 5.91 -0.37 -4.96
C PHE A 129 7.15 0.41 -5.39
N LEU A 130 7.91 0.88 -4.40
CA LEU A 130 9.21 1.51 -4.60
C LEU A 130 10.30 0.54 -4.17
N GLU A 131 11.10 0.11 -5.13
CA GLU A 131 12.32 -0.61 -4.85
C GLU A 131 13.44 0.39 -4.53
N PRO A 132 14.24 0.16 -3.47
CA PRO A 132 15.35 1.04 -3.17
C PRO A 132 16.32 1.20 -4.35
N PRO A 133 16.86 2.43 -4.65
CA PRO A 133 16.64 3.65 -3.86
C PRO A 133 15.30 4.36 -4.09
N GLN A 134 14.63 4.26 -5.22
CA GLN A 134 13.32 4.86 -5.52
C GLN A 134 12.75 4.38 -6.87
N GLU A 135 13.11 3.18 -7.31
CA GLU A 135 12.65 2.65 -8.58
C GLU A 135 11.19 2.20 -8.49
N ARG A 136 10.35 2.64 -9.44
CA ARG A 136 8.96 2.22 -9.51
C ARG A 136 8.84 0.84 -10.13
N LYS A 137 8.32 -0.10 -9.36
CA LYS A 137 8.14 -1.50 -9.74
C LYS A 137 6.70 -1.94 -9.51
N MET A 138 6.38 -3.04 -10.18
CA MET A 138 5.13 -3.78 -10.01
C MET A 138 5.45 -5.16 -9.47
N PHE A 139 4.84 -5.55 -8.35
CA PHE A 139 4.78 -6.92 -7.88
C PHE A 139 3.46 -7.52 -8.34
N THR A 140 3.51 -8.61 -9.09
CA THR A 140 2.33 -9.29 -9.63
C THR A 140 2.21 -10.68 -9.03
N VAL A 141 1.04 -10.97 -8.48
CA VAL A 141 0.60 -12.33 -8.11
C VAL A 141 -0.32 -12.85 -9.21
N ILE A 142 -0.03 -14.03 -9.74
CA ILE A 142 -0.76 -14.65 -10.82
C ILE A 142 -1.50 -15.87 -10.29
N SER A 143 -2.79 -15.94 -10.57
CA SER A 143 -3.68 -17.07 -10.25
C SER A 143 -4.27 -17.64 -11.53
N THR A 144 -4.43 -18.96 -11.57
CA THR A 144 -5.08 -19.69 -12.66
C THR A 144 -6.42 -20.28 -12.26
N ASP A 145 -6.72 -20.35 -10.96
CA ASP A 145 -7.93 -20.88 -10.37
C ASP A 145 -8.79 -19.78 -9.70
N GLY A 146 -8.29 -18.53 -9.66
CA GLY A 146 -8.93 -17.40 -9.00
C GLY A 146 -8.93 -17.51 -7.47
N ARG A 147 -8.18 -18.45 -6.87
CA ARG A 147 -8.18 -18.75 -5.43
C ARG A 147 -6.80 -18.78 -4.82
N THR A 148 -5.83 -19.33 -5.56
CA THR A 148 -4.47 -19.54 -5.06
C THR A 148 -3.43 -18.90 -5.97
N VAL A 149 -2.27 -18.63 -5.38
CA VAL A 149 -1.07 -18.16 -6.09
C VAL A 149 -0.53 -19.28 -6.97
N ALA A 150 -0.47 -19.09 -8.28
CA ALA A 150 0.24 -19.96 -9.20
C ALA A 150 1.73 -19.60 -9.27
N ARG A 151 2.04 -18.31 -9.42
CA ARG A 151 3.39 -17.76 -9.43
C ARG A 151 3.37 -16.26 -9.11
N THR A 152 4.57 -15.72 -8.86
CA THR A 152 4.79 -14.28 -8.66
C THR A 152 5.85 -13.76 -9.62
N GLN A 153 5.81 -12.45 -9.90
CA GLN A 153 6.83 -11.77 -10.68
C GLN A 153 7.02 -10.33 -10.22
N VAL A 154 8.20 -9.77 -10.48
CA VAL A 154 8.49 -8.35 -10.31
C VAL A 154 8.91 -7.80 -11.67
N GLY A 155 8.38 -6.64 -12.02
CA GLY A 155 8.67 -5.96 -13.27
C GLY A 155 8.60 -4.44 -13.13
N PRO A 156 8.87 -3.69 -14.20
CA PRO A 156 8.68 -2.24 -14.21
C PRO A 156 7.18 -1.89 -14.04
N ASP A 157 6.90 -0.76 -13.40
CA ASP A 157 5.55 -0.20 -13.34
C ASP A 157 5.23 0.49 -14.68
N MET A 158 4.64 -0.26 -15.62
CA MET A 158 4.31 0.22 -16.95
C MET A 158 3.19 1.28 -16.96
N ASP A 159 2.40 1.36 -15.90
CA ASP A 159 1.34 2.36 -15.75
C ASP A 159 1.85 3.61 -15.00
N ALA A 160 3.14 3.66 -14.64
CA ALA A 160 3.72 4.84 -14.02
C ALA A 160 3.73 6.01 -15.03
N PRO A 161 3.31 7.22 -14.64
CA PRO A 161 3.44 8.37 -15.52
C PRO A 161 4.92 8.54 -15.88
N GLU A 162 5.21 8.63 -17.19
CA GLU A 162 6.55 8.93 -17.65
C GLU A 162 6.97 10.26 -17.03
N HIS A 163 8.06 10.25 -16.26
CA HIS A 163 8.70 11.49 -15.87
C HIS A 163 9.27 12.09 -17.15
N GLY A 164 8.54 13.05 -17.70
CA GLY A 164 9.04 13.84 -18.82
C GLY A 164 10.40 14.44 -18.45
N GLY A 165 11.46 13.75 -18.83
CA GLY A 165 12.79 14.28 -18.82
C GLY A 165 12.86 15.42 -19.84
N ARG A 166 12.94 16.64 -19.35
CA ARG A 166 13.56 17.80 -20.01
C ARG A 166 14.15 18.72 -18.98
#